data_00efe3a27b3fe9a9cb6ae7a389d406f5
#
_entry.id   00efe3a27b3fe9a9cb6ae7a389d406f5
#
_cell.length_a   1.000
_cell.length_b   1.000
_cell.length_c   1.000
_cell.angle_alpha   90.00
_cell.angle_beta   90.00
_cell.angle_gamma   90.00
#
_symmetry.space_group_name_H-M   'P 1'
#
loop_
_entity.id
_entity.type
_entity.pdbx_description
1 polymer ?
#
loop_
_entity_poly.entity_id
_entity_poly.type
_entity_poly.pdbx_seq_one_letter_code
_entity_poly.pdbx_strand_id
1 'polypeptide(L)'
;VVKAATNVLIHTPGLTRYGSKPDREIAVNPARLQELNGKLRTYAEARDYLPNQVFVGQQSPERLAEIARPWFGHQAAPSAERRSFGSVIDERPFLALVALADLFKHVALLDRFWEETAPILQQSPVCKPLVASSPNLVNANGLRAKITGGDGLPLFAGVDPEAVGWIANGHKEDDSLSAMVLLENLCGKVSAALALEEIFVRNDGLKKHDVGFVLGCSEEAVGDRYQRGGGNLAKAIAEFSGCDMASGFDIKDFCAAPIPALVTAAALVHSGVVENVIVVGGSALHKIGMKFLYHLEKNMPVLEDMQAAVAAAIMPLNVP
;
A
#
# COMPACT_ATOMS: atom_id res chain seq x y z
N VAL A 1 -10.37 -22.10 -10.61
CA VAL A 1 -9.19 -21.65 -11.38
C VAL A 1 -8.85 -20.23 -10.99
N VAL A 2 -7.59 -19.88 -10.78
CA VAL A 2 -7.12 -18.49 -10.67
C VAL A 2 -7.19 -17.87 -12.06
N LYS A 3 -8.03 -16.88 -12.25
CA LYS A 3 -8.22 -16.21 -13.54
C LYS A 3 -7.19 -15.12 -13.79
N ALA A 4 -6.85 -14.37 -12.75
CA ALA A 4 -5.90 -13.28 -12.82
C ALA A 4 -5.20 -13.08 -11.47
N ALA A 5 -3.98 -12.55 -11.51
CA ALA A 5 -3.22 -12.14 -10.33
C ALA A 5 -2.36 -10.92 -10.69
N THR A 6 -2.10 -10.07 -9.71
CA THR A 6 -1.29 -8.87 -9.89
C THR A 6 -0.55 -8.49 -8.61
N ASN A 7 0.53 -7.73 -8.76
CA ASN A 7 1.35 -7.21 -7.68
C ASN A 7 1.51 -5.70 -7.86
N VAL A 8 1.44 -4.96 -6.77
CA VAL A 8 1.77 -3.54 -6.74
C VAL A 8 2.88 -3.31 -5.72
N LEU A 9 3.86 -2.51 -6.10
CA LEU A 9 4.91 -2.05 -5.23
C LEU A 9 4.76 -0.53 -5.08
N ILE A 10 4.76 -0.05 -3.85
CA ILE A 10 4.62 1.37 -3.56
C ILE A 10 5.90 1.84 -2.89
N HIS A 11 6.61 2.73 -3.54
CA HIS A 11 7.81 3.33 -3.00
C HIS A 11 7.45 4.42 -2.01
N THR A 12 7.74 4.22 -0.71
CA THR A 12 7.25 5.07 0.39
C THR A 12 8.39 5.52 1.32
N PRO A 13 9.37 6.28 0.81
CA PRO A 13 10.51 6.72 1.61
C PRO A 13 10.11 7.60 2.80
N GLY A 14 9.14 8.50 2.65
CA GLY A 14 8.66 9.37 3.72
C GLY A 14 7.97 8.59 4.84
N LEU A 15 7.19 7.56 4.50
CA LEU A 15 6.51 6.69 5.46
C LEU A 15 7.46 5.71 6.17
N THR A 16 8.65 5.48 5.64
CA THR A 16 9.62 4.54 6.22
C THR A 16 10.00 4.91 7.65
N ARG A 17 9.99 6.19 8.01
CA ARG A 17 10.22 6.67 9.38
C ARG A 17 9.21 6.13 10.40
N TYR A 18 8.02 5.74 9.96
CA TYR A 18 6.94 5.19 10.79
C TYR A 18 6.94 3.65 10.84
N GLY A 19 7.88 3.00 10.17
CA GLY A 19 8.12 1.58 10.35
C GLY A 19 8.54 1.27 11.79
N SER A 20 8.11 0.14 12.36
CA SER A 20 8.31 -0.17 13.78
C SER A 20 9.79 -0.15 14.23
N LYS A 21 10.71 -0.43 13.35
CA LYS A 21 12.15 -0.37 13.66
C LYS A 21 12.71 1.04 13.51
N PRO A 22 12.51 1.76 12.40
CA PRO A 22 12.94 3.15 12.26
C PRO A 22 12.33 4.06 13.32
N ASP A 23 11.03 4.00 13.56
CA ASP A 23 10.34 4.83 14.57
C ASP A 23 10.99 4.71 15.95
N ARG A 24 11.18 3.47 16.43
CA ARG A 24 11.82 3.22 17.72
C ARG A 24 13.27 3.70 17.79
N GLU A 25 14.05 3.47 16.74
CA GLU A 25 15.46 3.89 16.73
C GLU A 25 15.60 5.42 16.65
N ILE A 26 14.73 6.09 15.91
CA ILE A 26 14.69 7.55 15.83
C ILE A 26 14.25 8.16 17.16
N ALA A 27 13.29 7.55 17.86
CA ALA A 27 12.84 7.99 19.18
C ALA A 27 13.97 7.94 20.22
N VAL A 28 14.82 6.91 20.16
CA VAL A 28 15.99 6.77 21.06
C VAL A 28 17.13 7.70 20.65
N ASN A 29 17.39 7.84 19.36
CA ASN A 29 18.46 8.66 18.81
C ASN A 29 18.00 9.41 17.55
N PRO A 30 17.60 10.69 17.66
CA PRO A 30 17.12 11.49 16.53
C PRO A 30 18.08 11.59 15.33
N ALA A 31 19.39 11.42 15.54
CA ALA A 31 20.39 11.43 14.45
C ALA A 31 20.16 10.26 13.46
N ARG A 32 19.49 9.19 13.90
CA ARG A 32 19.12 8.05 13.04
C ARG A 32 18.22 8.44 11.88
N LEU A 33 17.44 9.51 12.01
CA LEU A 33 16.62 10.01 10.90
C LEU A 33 17.50 10.49 9.73
N GLN A 34 18.60 11.18 10.01
CA GLN A 34 19.52 11.62 8.96
C GLN A 34 20.23 10.43 8.30
N GLU A 35 20.61 9.43 9.08
CA GLU A 35 21.22 8.20 8.56
C GLU A 35 20.21 7.42 7.68
N LEU A 36 18.94 7.33 8.11
CA LEU A 36 17.86 6.75 7.33
C LEU A 36 17.71 7.47 5.99
N ASN A 37 17.52 8.79 6.03
CA ASN A 37 17.31 9.61 4.83
C ASN A 37 18.47 9.48 3.81
N GLY A 38 19.71 9.32 4.29
CA GLY A 38 20.89 9.10 3.44
C GLY A 38 20.94 7.73 2.76
N LYS A 39 20.01 6.82 3.06
CA LYS A 39 19.92 5.47 2.48
C LYS A 39 18.64 5.21 1.70
N LEU A 40 17.71 6.14 1.71
CA LEU A 40 16.47 6.04 0.93
C LEU A 40 16.76 6.33 -0.54
N ARG A 41 16.11 5.58 -1.41
CA ARG A 41 16.20 5.76 -2.86
C ARG A 41 15.19 6.80 -3.33
N THR A 42 15.46 7.38 -4.47
CA THR A 42 14.46 8.12 -5.24
C THR A 42 13.44 7.16 -5.87
N TYR A 43 12.28 7.68 -6.27
CA TYR A 43 11.30 6.86 -6.99
C TYR A 43 11.87 6.25 -8.27
N ALA A 44 12.68 7.00 -9.02
CA ALA A 44 13.31 6.49 -10.24
C ALA A 44 14.25 5.32 -9.95
N GLU A 45 15.08 5.40 -8.91
CA GLU A 45 15.96 4.31 -8.49
C GLU A 45 15.17 3.09 -8.03
N ALA A 46 14.09 3.28 -7.26
CA ALA A 46 13.24 2.19 -6.79
C ALA A 46 12.47 1.52 -7.95
N ARG A 47 11.96 2.31 -8.90
CA ARG A 47 11.27 1.81 -10.10
C ARG A 47 12.20 0.98 -10.97
N ASP A 48 13.44 1.43 -11.17
CA ASP A 48 14.40 0.81 -12.06
C ASP A 48 15.26 -0.26 -11.35
N TYR A 49 15.02 -0.50 -10.05
CA TYR A 49 15.68 -1.54 -9.28
C TYR A 49 15.27 -2.94 -9.73
N LEU A 50 16.24 -3.76 -10.11
CA LEU A 50 16.00 -5.06 -10.72
C LEU A 50 15.05 -5.98 -9.94
N PRO A 51 15.21 -6.20 -8.63
CA PRO A 51 14.27 -7.02 -7.87
C PRO A 51 12.84 -6.48 -7.89
N ASN A 52 12.64 -5.14 -7.88
CA ASN A 52 11.34 -4.52 -8.00
C ASN A 52 10.73 -4.79 -9.37
N GLN A 53 11.51 -4.72 -10.43
CA GLN A 53 11.07 -5.03 -11.79
C GLN A 53 10.71 -6.51 -11.96
N VAL A 54 11.41 -7.42 -11.29
CA VAL A 54 11.02 -8.85 -11.25
C VAL A 54 9.71 -9.01 -10.50
N PHE A 55 9.55 -8.34 -9.36
CA PHE A 55 8.34 -8.41 -8.55
C PHE A 55 7.08 -7.98 -9.32
N VAL A 56 7.16 -6.89 -10.10
CA VAL A 56 6.04 -6.42 -10.94
C VAL A 56 6.01 -7.07 -12.34
N GLY A 57 6.88 -8.04 -12.63
CA GLY A 57 6.89 -8.81 -13.87
C GLY A 57 7.42 -8.06 -15.10
N GLN A 58 8.19 -7.00 -14.90
CA GLN A 58 8.90 -6.30 -16.00
C GLN A 58 10.17 -7.04 -16.43
N GLN A 59 10.74 -7.84 -15.54
CA GLN A 59 11.89 -8.67 -15.77
C GLN A 59 11.60 -10.09 -15.28
N SER A 60 12.28 -11.10 -15.88
CA SER A 60 12.15 -12.47 -15.40
C SER A 60 13.12 -12.79 -14.26
N PRO A 61 12.80 -13.76 -13.38
CA PRO A 61 13.73 -14.23 -12.35
C PRO A 61 15.04 -14.76 -12.93
N GLU A 62 15.02 -15.36 -14.12
CA GLU A 62 16.20 -15.87 -14.82
C GLU A 62 17.13 -14.72 -15.17
N ARG A 63 16.57 -13.59 -15.66
CA ARG A 63 17.35 -12.39 -15.97
C ARG A 63 18.01 -11.82 -14.72
N LEU A 64 17.32 -11.82 -13.57
CA LEU A 64 17.91 -11.41 -12.31
C LEU A 64 19.07 -12.34 -11.88
N ALA A 65 18.91 -13.64 -12.11
CA ALA A 65 19.93 -14.61 -11.74
C ALA A 65 21.25 -14.48 -12.54
N GLU A 66 21.20 -13.90 -13.75
CA GLU A 66 22.37 -13.62 -14.58
C GLU A 66 23.21 -12.44 -14.07
N ILE A 67 22.67 -11.62 -13.17
CA ILE A 67 23.30 -10.41 -12.67
C ILE A 67 24.06 -10.70 -11.39
N ALA A 68 25.31 -10.24 -11.32
CA ALA A 68 26.14 -10.41 -10.14
C ALA A 68 25.55 -9.71 -8.91
N ARG A 69 25.60 -10.36 -7.76
CA ARG A 69 25.24 -9.75 -6.47
C ARG A 69 26.39 -8.85 -5.99
N PRO A 70 26.10 -7.79 -5.22
CA PRO A 70 24.79 -7.39 -4.70
C PRO A 70 23.95 -6.62 -5.73
N TRP A 71 22.67 -6.96 -5.86
CA TRP A 71 21.78 -6.38 -6.85
C TRP A 71 21.47 -4.89 -6.61
N PHE A 72 21.57 -4.39 -5.38
CA PHE A 72 21.29 -2.98 -5.06
C PHE A 72 22.24 -1.98 -5.76
N GLY A 73 23.34 -2.45 -6.34
CA GLY A 73 24.25 -1.65 -7.17
C GLY A 73 23.90 -1.62 -8.64
N HIS A 74 22.83 -2.31 -9.07
CA HIS A 74 22.47 -2.46 -10.48
C HIS A 74 21.09 -1.89 -10.76
N GLN A 75 20.98 -1.16 -11.86
CA GLN A 75 19.71 -0.72 -12.43
C GLN A 75 19.42 -1.52 -13.70
N ALA A 76 18.15 -1.84 -13.93
CA ALA A 76 17.73 -2.52 -15.14
C ALA A 76 17.64 -1.54 -16.30
N ALA A 77 18.16 -1.93 -17.45
CA ALA A 77 17.69 -1.33 -18.69
C ALA A 77 16.23 -1.73 -18.94
N PRO A 78 15.38 -0.85 -19.49
CA PRO A 78 14.03 -1.19 -19.86
C PRO A 78 14.02 -2.46 -20.73
N SER A 79 13.28 -3.50 -20.32
CA SER A 79 13.15 -4.70 -21.12
C SER A 79 12.27 -4.46 -22.33
N ALA A 80 12.69 -4.96 -23.50
CA ALA A 80 11.85 -4.99 -24.69
C ALA A 80 10.70 -6.02 -24.56
N GLU A 81 10.85 -7.03 -23.70
CA GLU A 81 9.82 -8.01 -23.38
C GLU A 81 8.99 -7.52 -22.20
N ARG A 82 7.88 -6.88 -22.50
CA ARG A 82 6.93 -6.40 -21.49
C ARG A 82 6.06 -7.56 -20.96
N ARG A 83 6.59 -8.33 -20.05
CA ARG A 83 5.77 -9.08 -19.10
C ARG A 83 5.57 -8.18 -17.89
N SER A 84 4.35 -7.75 -17.61
CA SER A 84 4.07 -6.94 -16.45
C SER A 84 2.88 -7.53 -15.70
N PHE A 85 3.08 -7.87 -14.41
CA PHE A 85 2.03 -8.34 -13.52
C PHE A 85 1.50 -7.21 -12.65
N GLY A 86 2.11 -6.05 -12.68
CA GLY A 86 1.77 -4.95 -11.81
C GLY A 86 2.54 -3.68 -12.09
N SER A 87 2.47 -2.74 -11.15
CA SER A 87 3.06 -1.40 -11.26
C SER A 87 3.89 -1.05 -10.04
N VAL A 88 4.84 -0.13 -10.23
CA VAL A 88 5.53 0.59 -9.15
C VAL A 88 4.88 1.97 -9.02
N ILE A 89 4.40 2.30 -7.83
CA ILE A 89 3.66 3.53 -7.50
C ILE A 89 4.54 4.45 -6.66
N ASP A 90 4.48 5.75 -6.94
CA ASP A 90 5.15 6.79 -6.15
C ASP A 90 4.38 7.08 -4.86
N GLU A 91 5.09 7.54 -3.82
CA GLU A 91 4.53 7.92 -2.52
C GLU A 91 3.54 9.08 -2.60
N ARG A 92 3.77 10.06 -3.50
CA ARG A 92 2.89 11.23 -3.60
C ARG A 92 1.44 10.86 -3.95
N PRO A 93 1.15 10.14 -5.05
CA PRO A 93 -0.20 9.66 -5.33
C PRO A 93 -0.71 8.70 -4.24
N PHE A 94 0.14 7.89 -3.62
CA PHE A 94 -0.26 7.00 -2.54
C PHE A 94 -0.78 7.76 -1.32
N LEU A 95 -0.06 8.78 -0.83
CA LEU A 95 -0.51 9.63 0.29
C LEU A 95 -1.81 10.38 -0.02
N ALA A 96 -1.98 10.84 -1.26
CA ALA A 96 -3.22 11.45 -1.69
C ALA A 96 -4.40 10.46 -1.62
N LEU A 97 -4.20 9.21 -2.04
CA LEU A 97 -5.20 8.16 -1.91
C LEU A 97 -5.46 7.76 -0.45
N VAL A 98 -4.45 7.78 0.41
CA VAL A 98 -4.61 7.58 1.86
C VAL A 98 -5.59 8.62 2.45
N ALA A 99 -5.46 9.89 2.06
CA ALA A 99 -6.39 10.92 2.50
C ALA A 99 -7.81 10.77 1.92
N LEU A 100 -7.93 10.25 0.68
CA LEU A 100 -9.24 9.98 0.06
C LEU A 100 -9.93 8.76 0.67
N ALA A 101 -9.16 7.76 1.10
CA ALA A 101 -9.66 6.55 1.74
C ALA A 101 -10.12 6.76 3.19
N ASP A 102 -9.74 7.89 3.79
CA ASP A 102 -10.09 8.25 5.16
C ASP A 102 -11.51 8.87 5.22
N LEU A 103 -12.49 8.04 5.55
CA LEU A 103 -13.89 8.44 5.65
C LEU A 103 -14.15 9.42 6.82
N PHE A 104 -13.31 9.41 7.83
CA PHE A 104 -13.49 10.19 9.06
C PHE A 104 -12.73 11.52 9.08
N LYS A 105 -11.99 11.82 8.01
CA LYS A 105 -11.27 13.09 7.83
C LYS A 105 -10.19 13.37 8.87
N HIS A 106 -9.57 12.33 9.42
CA HIS A 106 -8.40 12.45 10.29
C HIS A 106 -7.16 12.91 9.53
N VAL A 107 -7.05 12.53 8.23
CA VAL A 107 -5.97 12.95 7.35
C VAL A 107 -6.30 14.29 6.71
N ALA A 108 -5.40 15.25 6.84
CA ALA A 108 -5.45 16.53 6.13
C ALA A 108 -4.19 16.69 5.27
N LEU A 109 -4.33 17.03 4.01
CA LEU A 109 -3.22 17.31 3.10
C LEU A 109 -3.03 18.80 2.91
N LEU A 110 -1.78 19.22 2.70
CA LEU A 110 -1.45 20.57 2.32
C LEU A 110 -2.08 20.90 0.94
N ASP A 111 -2.74 22.06 0.82
CA ASP A 111 -3.41 22.53 -0.40
C ASP A 111 -2.50 22.37 -1.62
N ARG A 112 -1.30 22.93 -1.54
CA ARG A 112 -0.31 22.86 -2.63
C ARG A 112 0.08 21.42 -2.99
N PHE A 113 0.23 20.53 -2.01
CA PHE A 113 0.56 19.12 -2.27
C PHE A 113 -0.56 18.43 -3.06
N TRP A 114 -1.82 18.72 -2.72
CA TRP A 114 -2.97 18.22 -3.45
C TRP A 114 -3.03 18.77 -4.88
N GLU A 115 -2.86 20.08 -5.05
CA GLU A 115 -2.86 20.73 -6.38
C GLU A 115 -1.81 20.12 -7.33
N GLU A 116 -0.62 19.80 -6.82
CA GLU A 116 0.45 19.17 -7.57
C GLU A 116 0.19 17.68 -7.84
N THR A 117 -0.53 16.97 -6.94
CA THR A 117 -0.68 15.51 -6.98
C THR A 117 -1.97 15.07 -7.68
N ALA A 118 -3.05 15.84 -7.61
CA ALA A 118 -4.32 15.49 -8.21
C ALA A 118 -4.23 15.22 -9.74
N PRO A 119 -3.46 15.98 -10.54
CA PRO A 119 -3.26 15.66 -11.96
C PRO A 119 -2.58 14.31 -12.19
N ILE A 120 -1.64 13.91 -11.32
CA ILE A 120 -0.95 12.62 -11.40
C ILE A 120 -1.94 11.47 -11.17
N LEU A 121 -2.82 11.60 -10.17
CA LEU A 121 -3.88 10.62 -9.91
C LEU A 121 -4.81 10.45 -11.13
N GLN A 122 -5.20 11.56 -11.77
CA GLN A 122 -6.11 11.53 -12.92
C GLN A 122 -5.48 10.92 -14.19
N GLN A 123 -4.16 10.96 -14.32
CA GLN A 123 -3.42 10.37 -15.43
C GLN A 123 -3.14 8.88 -15.24
N SER A 124 -3.16 8.39 -14.00
CA SER A 124 -2.92 6.97 -13.68
C SER A 124 -4.19 6.14 -13.86
N PRO A 125 -4.19 5.12 -14.72
CA PRO A 125 -5.36 4.25 -14.90
C PRO A 125 -5.71 3.45 -13.63
N VAL A 126 -4.73 3.23 -12.75
CA VAL A 126 -4.91 2.49 -11.48
C VAL A 126 -5.38 3.42 -10.35
N CYS A 127 -4.87 4.66 -10.30
CA CYS A 127 -5.25 5.60 -9.23
C CYS A 127 -6.57 6.32 -9.51
N LYS A 128 -6.82 6.68 -10.76
CA LYS A 128 -8.00 7.47 -11.18
C LYS A 128 -9.33 6.91 -10.69
N PRO A 129 -9.60 5.59 -10.75
CA PRO A 129 -10.88 5.04 -10.28
C PRO A 129 -11.12 5.19 -8.77
N LEU A 130 -10.07 5.41 -7.98
CA LEU A 130 -10.14 5.60 -6.53
C LEU A 130 -10.40 7.06 -6.12
N VAL A 131 -10.43 7.99 -7.09
CA VAL A 131 -10.66 9.43 -6.85
C VAL A 131 -12.14 9.74 -6.96
N ALA A 132 -12.92 9.39 -5.93
CA ALA A 132 -14.36 9.62 -5.89
C ALA A 132 -14.76 10.92 -5.18
N SER A 133 -13.84 11.55 -4.45
CA SER A 133 -14.12 12.74 -3.61
C SER A 133 -12.89 13.66 -3.54
N SER A 134 -13.01 14.74 -2.76
CA SER A 134 -11.87 15.58 -2.40
C SER A 134 -11.38 15.25 -0.99
N PRO A 135 -10.05 15.26 -0.74
CA PRO A 135 -9.52 15.07 0.60
C PRO A 135 -9.82 16.26 1.51
N ASN A 136 -9.58 16.09 2.79
CA ASN A 136 -9.54 17.21 3.71
C ASN A 136 -8.24 18.01 3.46
N LEU A 137 -8.36 19.31 3.24
CA LEU A 137 -7.25 20.20 2.91
C LEU A 137 -6.94 21.16 4.03
N VAL A 138 -5.67 21.56 4.11
CA VAL A 138 -5.16 22.54 5.09
C VAL A 138 -4.11 23.42 4.44
N ASN A 139 -4.13 24.73 4.72
CA ASN A 139 -3.07 25.63 4.30
C ASN A 139 -1.81 25.49 5.17
N ALA A 140 -0.70 26.09 4.75
CA ALA A 140 0.59 25.97 5.43
C ALA A 140 0.56 26.41 6.91
N ASN A 141 -0.19 27.46 7.24
CA ASN A 141 -0.32 27.93 8.63
C ASN A 141 -1.13 26.95 9.49
N GLY A 142 -2.22 26.40 8.93
CA GLY A 142 -3.04 25.38 9.59
C GLY A 142 -2.26 24.09 9.81
N LEU A 143 -1.46 23.65 8.82
CA LEU A 143 -0.60 22.48 8.98
C LEU A 143 0.45 22.68 10.08
N ARG A 144 1.10 23.86 10.10
CA ARG A 144 2.07 24.19 11.15
C ARG A 144 1.43 24.21 12.54
N ALA A 145 0.22 24.75 12.66
CA ALA A 145 -0.52 24.76 13.93
C ALA A 145 -0.84 23.33 14.42
N LYS A 146 -1.25 22.42 13.50
CA LYS A 146 -1.48 21.01 13.83
C LYS A 146 -0.21 20.30 14.31
N ILE A 147 0.92 20.50 13.62
CA ILE A 147 2.22 19.92 14.00
C ILE A 147 2.66 20.44 15.39
N THR A 148 2.52 21.74 15.62
CA THR A 148 2.87 22.35 16.92
C THR A 148 1.93 21.85 18.05
N GLY A 149 0.66 21.60 17.75
CA GLY A 149 -0.31 21.07 18.70
C GLY A 149 -0.03 19.64 19.14
N GLY A 150 0.66 18.84 18.33
CA GLY A 150 1.17 17.51 18.70
C GLY A 150 0.10 16.41 18.86
N ASP A 151 -1.14 16.62 18.39
CA ASP A 151 -2.24 15.65 18.52
C ASP A 151 -2.37 14.78 17.26
N GLY A 152 -1.29 14.10 16.90
CA GLY A 152 -1.21 13.24 15.73
C GLY A 152 0.19 13.15 15.15
N LEU A 153 0.29 12.85 13.84
CA LEU A 153 1.56 12.67 13.14
C LEU A 153 1.62 13.49 11.86
N PRO A 154 2.75 14.19 11.57
CA PRO A 154 3.00 14.81 10.29
C PRO A 154 3.20 13.75 9.20
N LEU A 155 2.75 14.03 7.98
CA LEU A 155 2.98 13.19 6.81
C LEU A 155 4.03 13.83 5.91
N PHE A 156 4.96 13.02 5.41
CA PHE A 156 6.06 13.46 4.56
C PHE A 156 6.04 12.68 3.24
N ALA A 157 6.47 13.31 2.17
CA ALA A 157 6.64 12.66 0.88
C ALA A 157 8.12 12.67 0.49
N GLY A 158 8.71 11.49 0.30
CA GLY A 158 10.14 11.36 0.02
C GLY A 158 11.00 11.68 1.25
N VAL A 159 12.21 12.13 0.96
CA VAL A 159 13.21 12.50 1.98
C VAL A 159 13.09 13.97 2.41
N ASP A 160 12.15 14.72 1.83
CA ASP A 160 11.92 16.12 2.15
C ASP A 160 11.57 16.27 3.64
N PRO A 161 12.20 17.19 4.37
CA PRO A 161 11.86 17.48 5.77
C PRO A 161 10.52 18.22 5.92
N GLU A 162 9.98 18.80 4.85
CA GLU A 162 8.71 19.51 4.89
C GLU A 162 7.53 18.53 4.91
N ALA A 163 6.64 18.73 5.89
CA ALA A 163 5.41 17.93 5.97
C ALA A 163 4.43 18.34 4.86
N VAL A 164 3.87 17.33 4.19
CA VAL A 164 2.86 17.48 3.14
C VAL A 164 1.44 17.27 3.65
N GLY A 165 1.29 16.89 4.90
CA GLY A 165 0.00 16.63 5.54
C GLY A 165 0.13 16.31 7.02
N TRP A 166 -1.00 15.93 7.60
CA TRP A 166 -1.16 15.58 9.01
C TRP A 166 -2.20 14.48 9.15
N ILE A 167 -1.99 13.54 10.07
CA ILE A 167 -3.02 12.63 10.52
C ILE A 167 -3.24 12.81 12.02
N ALA A 168 -4.49 13.10 12.40
CA ALA A 168 -4.88 13.30 13.81
C ALA A 168 -5.12 11.96 14.50
N ASN A 169 -4.93 11.92 15.82
CA ASN A 169 -5.46 10.83 16.63
C ASN A 169 -6.99 10.81 16.53
N GLY A 170 -7.56 9.60 16.43
CA GLY A 170 -9.01 9.42 16.44
C GLY A 170 -9.62 9.64 17.83
N HIS A 171 -8.83 9.36 18.87
CA HIS A 171 -9.20 9.59 20.26
C HIS A 171 -7.96 9.82 21.11
N LYS A 172 -8.07 10.70 22.14
CA LYS A 172 -6.92 11.09 22.97
C LYS A 172 -6.51 10.01 23.99
N GLU A 173 -7.48 9.25 24.47
CA GLU A 173 -7.30 8.28 25.55
C GLU A 173 -7.40 6.82 25.08
N ASP A 174 -7.47 6.60 23.77
CA ASP A 174 -7.58 5.26 23.18
C ASP A 174 -6.42 5.04 22.19
N ASP A 175 -5.38 4.37 22.65
CA ASP A 175 -4.19 4.06 21.85
C ASP A 175 -4.52 3.25 20.58
N SER A 176 -5.63 2.49 20.58
CA SER A 176 -6.11 1.76 19.41
C SER A 176 -6.64 2.66 18.31
N LEU A 177 -6.82 3.96 18.60
CA LEU A 177 -7.22 5.01 17.68
C LEU A 177 -6.12 6.08 17.54
N SER A 178 -4.88 5.76 17.87
CA SER A 178 -3.77 6.66 17.64
C SER A 178 -3.55 6.89 16.14
N ALA A 179 -2.96 8.03 15.79
CA ALA A 179 -2.63 8.39 14.41
C ALA A 179 -1.81 7.30 13.70
N MET A 180 -0.91 6.62 14.44
CA MET A 180 -0.10 5.52 13.91
C MET A 180 -0.98 4.31 13.52
N VAL A 181 -1.92 3.92 14.36
CA VAL A 181 -2.84 2.80 14.10
C VAL A 181 -3.76 3.13 12.92
N LEU A 182 -4.29 4.35 12.88
CA LEU A 182 -5.12 4.81 11.75
C LEU A 182 -4.33 4.81 10.43
N LEU A 183 -3.09 5.31 10.45
CA LEU A 183 -2.22 5.36 9.28
C LEU A 183 -1.86 3.95 8.80
N GLU A 184 -1.56 3.03 9.70
CA GLU A 184 -1.30 1.61 9.40
C GLU A 184 -2.46 1.00 8.61
N ASN A 185 -3.68 1.16 9.12
CA ASN A 185 -4.86 0.58 8.48
C ASN A 185 -5.23 1.28 7.16
N LEU A 186 -5.05 2.60 7.06
CA LEU A 186 -5.22 3.33 5.80
C LEU A 186 -4.21 2.88 4.75
N CYS A 187 -2.94 2.72 5.12
CA CYS A 187 -1.91 2.21 4.22
C CYS A 187 -2.25 0.79 3.72
N GLY A 188 -2.68 -0.09 4.62
CA GLY A 188 -3.13 -1.44 4.27
C GLY A 188 -4.32 -1.44 3.32
N LYS A 189 -5.33 -0.60 3.60
CA LYS A 189 -6.52 -0.44 2.76
C LYS A 189 -6.17 0.07 1.35
N VAL A 190 -5.40 1.15 1.26
CA VAL A 190 -5.08 1.79 -0.02
C VAL A 190 -4.15 0.94 -0.86
N SER A 191 -3.12 0.32 -0.26
CA SER A 191 -2.23 -0.56 -1.00
C SER A 191 -2.96 -1.77 -1.60
N ALA A 192 -3.89 -2.37 -0.84
CA ALA A 192 -4.75 -3.44 -1.32
C ALA A 192 -5.71 -2.96 -2.43
N ALA A 193 -6.31 -1.78 -2.28
CA ALA A 193 -7.17 -1.20 -3.31
C ALA A 193 -6.42 -0.92 -4.62
N LEU A 194 -5.17 -0.46 -4.55
CA LEU A 194 -4.31 -0.29 -5.73
C LEU A 194 -4.05 -1.63 -6.44
N ALA A 195 -3.78 -2.70 -5.70
CA ALA A 195 -3.64 -4.04 -6.28
C ALA A 195 -4.95 -4.51 -6.93
N LEU A 196 -6.09 -4.17 -6.33
CA LEU A 196 -7.41 -4.48 -6.87
C LEU A 196 -7.71 -3.68 -8.14
N GLU A 197 -7.37 -2.39 -8.21
CA GLU A 197 -7.51 -1.60 -9.44
C GLU A 197 -6.57 -2.10 -10.55
N GLU A 198 -5.37 -2.50 -10.20
CA GLU A 198 -4.41 -3.05 -11.15
C GLU A 198 -4.94 -4.30 -11.85
N ILE A 199 -5.66 -5.19 -11.13
CA ILE A 199 -6.22 -6.39 -11.74
C ILE A 199 -7.37 -6.06 -12.70
N PHE A 200 -8.19 -5.05 -12.40
CA PHE A 200 -9.27 -4.60 -13.28
C PHE A 200 -8.74 -3.93 -14.55
N VAL A 201 -7.70 -3.10 -14.40
CA VAL A 201 -7.05 -2.44 -15.56
C VAL A 201 -6.43 -3.45 -16.53
N ARG A 202 -5.92 -4.58 -16.01
CA ARG A 202 -5.24 -5.61 -16.82
C ARG A 202 -6.15 -6.69 -17.37
N ASN A 203 -7.38 -6.77 -16.89
CA ASN A 203 -8.30 -7.86 -17.24
C ASN A 203 -9.68 -7.31 -17.61
N ASP A 204 -9.86 -6.98 -18.88
CA ASP A 204 -11.10 -6.41 -19.40
C ASP A 204 -12.36 -7.25 -19.13
N GLY A 205 -12.19 -8.56 -18.95
CA GLY A 205 -13.25 -9.49 -18.64
C GLY A 205 -13.65 -9.56 -17.16
N LEU A 206 -12.95 -8.86 -16.27
CA LEU A 206 -13.26 -8.78 -14.84
C LEU A 206 -13.86 -7.43 -14.52
N LYS A 207 -15.10 -7.40 -14.02
CA LYS A 207 -15.80 -6.17 -13.68
C LYS A 207 -16.02 -6.07 -12.18
N LYS A 208 -15.99 -4.85 -11.63
CA LYS A 208 -16.18 -4.58 -10.19
C LYS A 208 -17.51 -5.09 -9.66
N HIS A 209 -18.59 -4.91 -10.43
CA HIS A 209 -19.94 -5.37 -10.07
C HIS A 209 -20.11 -6.89 -10.08
N ASP A 210 -19.21 -7.64 -10.75
CA ASP A 210 -19.22 -9.11 -10.75
C ASP A 210 -18.53 -9.70 -9.51
N VAL A 211 -17.83 -8.85 -8.72
CA VAL A 211 -17.16 -9.28 -7.51
C VAL A 211 -18.16 -9.49 -6.39
N GLY A 212 -18.52 -10.73 -6.14
CA GLY A 212 -19.46 -11.08 -5.07
C GLY A 212 -18.80 -11.26 -3.70
N PHE A 213 -17.49 -11.57 -3.67
CA PHE A 213 -16.81 -11.85 -2.42
C PHE A 213 -15.33 -11.45 -2.43
N VAL A 214 -14.88 -10.85 -1.32
CA VAL A 214 -13.49 -10.46 -1.10
C VAL A 214 -12.96 -11.07 0.20
N LEU A 215 -11.83 -11.76 0.12
CA LEU A 215 -11.07 -12.25 1.26
C LEU A 215 -9.84 -11.38 1.47
N GLY A 216 -9.79 -10.68 2.61
CA GLY A 216 -8.65 -9.89 3.02
C GLY A 216 -7.60 -10.74 3.72
N CYS A 217 -6.34 -10.61 3.29
CA CYS A 217 -5.21 -11.28 3.93
C CYS A 217 -4.10 -10.28 4.31
N SER A 218 -4.48 -9.05 4.61
CA SER A 218 -3.56 -8.00 5.04
C SER A 218 -3.11 -8.20 6.48
N GLU A 219 -1.89 -7.76 6.77
CA GLU A 219 -1.46 -7.46 8.14
C GLU A 219 -1.80 -5.99 8.41
N GLU A 220 -2.56 -5.73 9.44
CA GLU A 220 -2.92 -4.38 9.88
C GLU A 220 -2.93 -4.28 11.40
N ALA A 221 -2.92 -3.03 11.91
CA ALA A 221 -3.04 -2.78 13.33
C ALA A 221 -4.42 -3.21 13.86
N VAL A 222 -4.42 -3.80 15.04
CA VAL A 222 -5.63 -4.23 15.73
C VAL A 222 -6.20 -3.07 16.54
N GLY A 223 -7.52 -2.94 16.56
CA GLY A 223 -8.23 -2.00 17.42
C GLY A 223 -9.00 -0.92 16.66
N ASP A 224 -8.47 -0.39 15.59
CA ASP A 224 -9.15 0.62 14.78
C ASP A 224 -10.42 0.05 14.13
N ARG A 225 -11.55 0.50 14.60
CA ARG A 225 -12.86 0.14 14.05
C ARG A 225 -13.34 1.07 12.94
N TYR A 226 -12.69 2.21 12.72
CA TYR A 226 -13.11 3.21 11.77
C TYR A 226 -12.62 2.89 10.35
N GLN A 227 -11.32 2.81 10.17
CA GLN A 227 -10.73 2.59 8.84
C GLN A 227 -10.91 1.17 8.32
N ARG A 228 -11.23 0.24 9.20
CA ARG A 228 -11.49 -1.18 8.90
C ARG A 228 -12.95 -1.50 8.57
N GLY A 229 -13.77 -0.51 8.20
CA GLY A 229 -15.15 -0.74 7.81
C GLY A 229 -15.97 -1.47 8.89
N GLY A 230 -15.83 -1.07 10.15
CA GLY A 230 -16.48 -1.73 11.28
C GLY A 230 -15.79 -3.03 11.73
N GLY A 231 -14.51 -3.19 11.45
CA GLY A 231 -13.70 -4.34 11.85
C GLY A 231 -13.43 -5.36 10.74
N ASN A 232 -13.79 -5.04 9.50
CA ASN A 232 -13.62 -5.89 8.32
C ASN A 232 -12.87 -5.12 7.23
N LEU A 233 -11.56 -5.28 7.16
CA LEU A 233 -10.71 -4.56 6.21
C LEU A 233 -11.00 -5.00 4.76
N ALA A 234 -11.31 -6.28 4.52
CA ALA A 234 -11.67 -6.78 3.19
C ALA A 234 -12.85 -6.00 2.61
N LYS A 235 -13.88 -5.73 3.44
CA LYS A 235 -15.05 -4.94 3.02
C LYS A 235 -14.70 -3.48 2.78
N ALA A 236 -13.87 -2.88 3.64
CA ALA A 236 -13.42 -1.50 3.46
C ALA A 236 -12.57 -1.32 2.18
N ILE A 237 -11.77 -2.32 1.80
CA ILE A 237 -11.03 -2.37 0.53
C ILE A 237 -12.00 -2.45 -0.64
N ALA A 238 -12.97 -3.38 -0.59
CA ALA A 238 -13.96 -3.57 -1.64
C ALA A 238 -14.78 -2.29 -1.89
N GLU A 239 -15.27 -1.67 -0.82
CA GLU A 239 -16.03 -0.41 -0.88
C GLU A 239 -15.21 0.72 -1.49
N PHE A 240 -13.98 0.94 -1.04
CA PHE A 240 -13.09 1.97 -1.58
C PHE A 240 -12.75 1.75 -3.05
N SER A 241 -12.69 0.48 -3.50
CA SER A 241 -12.47 0.10 -4.90
C SER A 241 -13.75 0.07 -5.74
N GLY A 242 -14.92 0.40 -5.18
CA GLY A 242 -16.20 0.38 -5.91
C GLY A 242 -16.72 -1.02 -6.25
N CYS A 243 -16.32 -2.04 -5.46
CA CYS A 243 -16.91 -3.38 -5.52
C CYS A 243 -18.12 -3.45 -4.58
N ASP A 244 -19.19 -2.68 -4.89
CA ASP A 244 -20.30 -2.38 -3.99
C ASP A 244 -21.14 -3.62 -3.65
N MET A 245 -21.13 -4.64 -4.52
CA MET A 245 -21.86 -5.90 -4.32
C MET A 245 -21.08 -6.92 -3.49
N ALA A 246 -19.80 -6.64 -3.19
CA ALA A 246 -18.96 -7.61 -2.52
C ALA A 246 -19.29 -7.72 -1.03
N SER A 247 -19.45 -8.95 -0.57
CA SER A 247 -19.30 -9.33 0.84
C SER A 247 -17.87 -9.78 1.11
N GLY A 248 -17.54 -10.16 2.33
CA GLY A 248 -16.21 -10.68 2.62
C GLY A 248 -15.83 -10.67 4.09
N PHE A 249 -14.64 -11.17 4.37
CA PHE A 249 -14.02 -11.16 5.70
C PHE A 249 -12.50 -11.27 5.61
N ASP A 250 -11.83 -11.01 6.72
CA ASP A 250 -10.37 -11.06 6.84
C ASP A 250 -9.91 -12.42 7.35
N ILE A 251 -8.84 -12.93 6.76
CA ILE A 251 -8.10 -14.13 7.21
C ILE A 251 -6.73 -13.68 7.72
N LYS A 252 -6.41 -14.05 8.95
CA LYS A 252 -5.17 -13.65 9.63
C LYS A 252 -4.30 -14.87 9.89
N ASP A 253 -3.10 -14.84 9.34
CA ASP A 253 -2.04 -15.84 9.56
C ASP A 253 -0.68 -15.21 9.23
N PHE A 254 -0.47 -13.96 9.62
CA PHE A 254 0.72 -13.17 9.28
C PHE A 254 1.07 -13.28 7.79
N CYS A 255 2.33 -13.46 7.45
CA CYS A 255 2.80 -13.58 6.07
C CYS A 255 2.28 -14.83 5.34
N ALA A 256 1.74 -15.82 6.06
CA ALA A 256 1.15 -17.03 5.48
C ALA A 256 -0.34 -16.86 5.12
N ALA A 257 -1.01 -15.79 5.56
CA ALA A 257 -2.44 -15.54 5.36
C ALA A 257 -2.94 -15.72 3.90
N PRO A 258 -2.18 -15.43 2.85
CA PRO A 258 -2.61 -15.71 1.47
C PRO A 258 -2.93 -17.19 1.20
N ILE A 259 -2.27 -18.13 1.87
CA ILE A 259 -2.49 -19.56 1.63
C ILE A 259 -3.88 -20.01 2.13
N PRO A 260 -4.25 -19.85 3.42
CA PRO A 260 -5.60 -20.18 3.87
C PRO A 260 -6.68 -19.33 3.16
N ALA A 261 -6.38 -18.09 2.76
CA ALA A 261 -7.30 -17.28 1.98
C ALA A 261 -7.60 -17.92 0.61
N LEU A 262 -6.59 -18.38 -0.11
CA LEU A 262 -6.76 -19.08 -1.40
C LEU A 262 -7.50 -20.41 -1.23
N VAL A 263 -7.22 -21.17 -0.16
CA VAL A 263 -7.93 -22.42 0.16
C VAL A 263 -9.41 -22.14 0.43
N THR A 264 -9.70 -21.12 1.24
CA THR A 264 -11.07 -20.71 1.54
C THR A 264 -11.81 -20.23 0.30
N ALA A 265 -11.18 -19.40 -0.53
CA ALA A 265 -11.73 -18.94 -1.80
C ALA A 265 -12.10 -20.11 -2.73
N ALA A 266 -11.18 -21.07 -2.86
CA ALA A 266 -11.42 -22.27 -3.66
C ALA A 266 -12.60 -23.10 -3.13
N ALA A 267 -12.70 -23.26 -1.81
CA ALA A 267 -13.81 -23.97 -1.16
C ALA A 267 -15.16 -23.28 -1.39
N LEU A 268 -15.23 -21.94 -1.22
CA LEU A 268 -16.44 -21.16 -1.41
C LEU A 268 -16.96 -21.25 -2.86
N VAL A 269 -16.05 -21.17 -3.84
CA VAL A 269 -16.40 -21.30 -5.25
C VAL A 269 -16.78 -22.75 -5.60
N HIS A 270 -16.03 -23.73 -5.09
CA HIS A 270 -16.31 -25.16 -5.35
C HIS A 270 -17.67 -25.60 -4.78
N SER A 271 -18.04 -25.10 -3.61
CA SER A 271 -19.34 -25.39 -2.99
C SER A 271 -20.53 -24.64 -3.61
N GLY A 272 -20.29 -23.73 -4.56
CA GLY A 272 -21.31 -22.91 -5.19
C GLY A 272 -21.93 -21.83 -4.29
N VAL A 273 -21.31 -21.52 -3.14
CA VAL A 273 -21.77 -20.45 -2.25
C VAL A 273 -21.60 -19.08 -2.92
N VAL A 274 -20.52 -18.90 -3.67
CA VAL A 274 -20.26 -17.70 -4.47
C VAL A 274 -19.70 -18.10 -5.84
N GLU A 275 -19.97 -17.28 -6.85
CA GLU A 275 -19.49 -17.55 -8.21
C GLU A 275 -18.02 -17.18 -8.42
N ASN A 276 -17.56 -16.13 -7.74
CA ASN A 276 -16.18 -15.67 -7.80
C ASN A 276 -15.72 -15.07 -6.48
N VAL A 277 -14.43 -15.14 -6.22
CA VAL A 277 -13.80 -14.59 -5.02
C VAL A 277 -12.53 -13.87 -5.40
N ILE A 278 -12.32 -12.71 -4.83
CA ILE A 278 -11.03 -12.03 -4.85
C ILE A 278 -10.32 -12.25 -3.52
N VAL A 279 -9.05 -12.65 -3.58
CA VAL A 279 -8.14 -12.65 -2.43
C VAL A 279 -7.21 -11.46 -2.57
N VAL A 280 -7.18 -10.58 -1.58
CA VAL A 280 -6.39 -9.35 -1.62
C VAL A 280 -5.67 -9.12 -0.30
N GLY A 281 -4.42 -8.67 -0.37
CA GLY A 281 -3.63 -8.28 0.79
C GLY A 281 -2.96 -6.93 0.58
N GLY A 282 -3.08 -6.05 1.53
CA GLY A 282 -2.35 -4.79 1.62
C GLY A 282 -1.09 -4.92 2.45
N SER A 283 -0.23 -3.92 2.36
CA SER A 283 1.03 -3.86 3.07
C SER A 283 0.86 -3.29 4.47
N ALA A 284 1.62 -3.85 5.39
CA ALA A 284 1.72 -3.33 6.75
C ALA A 284 2.80 -2.25 6.85
N LEU A 285 2.42 -1.03 7.24
CA LEU A 285 3.32 0.11 7.41
C LEU A 285 4.46 -0.20 8.38
N HIS A 286 4.18 -0.88 9.48
CA HIS A 286 5.16 -1.22 10.50
C HIS A 286 6.27 -2.19 10.02
N LYS A 287 6.08 -2.83 8.86
CA LYS A 287 7.10 -3.70 8.24
C LYS A 287 8.15 -2.92 7.43
N ILE A 288 7.87 -1.69 7.05
CA ILE A 288 8.81 -0.86 6.30
C ILE A 288 10.04 -0.58 7.18
N GLY A 289 11.22 -0.58 6.57
CA GLY A 289 12.48 -0.37 7.29
C GLY A 289 12.86 -1.48 8.27
N MET A 290 12.25 -2.64 8.17
CA MET A 290 12.64 -3.82 8.93
C MET A 290 14.09 -4.12 8.84
N LYS A 291 14.98 -4.33 9.52
CA LYS A 291 16.45 -4.48 9.37
C LYS A 291 17.19 -3.17 9.09
N PHE A 292 16.57 -2.03 9.37
CA PHE A 292 17.15 -0.72 9.14
C PHE A 292 18.62 -0.63 9.62
N LEU A 293 18.95 -1.00 10.87
CA LEU A 293 20.32 -0.93 11.40
C LEU A 293 21.28 -1.85 10.63
N TYR A 294 20.86 -3.06 10.27
CA TYR A 294 21.68 -3.97 9.47
C TYR A 294 21.97 -3.37 8.08
N HIS A 295 20.98 -2.73 7.46
CA HIS A 295 21.19 -2.08 6.17
C HIS A 295 22.16 -0.89 6.26
N LEU A 296 22.12 -0.12 7.36
CA LEU A 296 23.12 0.94 7.60
C LEU A 296 24.52 0.36 7.72
N GLU A 297 24.71 -0.69 8.54
CA GLU A 297 26.02 -1.34 8.75
C GLU A 297 26.60 -1.92 7.45
N LYS A 298 25.76 -2.46 6.58
CA LYS A 298 26.16 -3.10 5.33
C LYS A 298 26.17 -2.15 4.13
N ASN A 299 25.91 -0.87 4.34
CA ASN A 299 25.80 0.13 3.28
C ASN A 299 24.78 -0.26 2.19
N MET A 300 23.66 -0.86 2.61
CA MET A 300 22.55 -1.30 1.74
C MET A 300 21.43 -0.27 1.75
N PRO A 301 20.60 -0.19 0.67
CA PRO A 301 19.35 0.54 0.70
C PRO A 301 18.43 0.00 1.81
N VAL A 302 17.62 0.87 2.37
CA VAL A 302 16.58 0.47 3.33
C VAL A 302 15.42 -0.17 2.59
N LEU A 303 14.61 -0.98 3.28
CA LEU A 303 13.38 -1.56 2.73
C LEU A 303 12.25 -0.53 2.85
N GLU A 304 12.22 0.43 1.95
CA GLU A 304 11.25 1.52 1.89
C GLU A 304 10.04 1.25 0.97
N ASP A 305 10.00 0.08 0.36
CA ASP A 305 8.92 -0.28 -0.56
C ASP A 305 7.83 -1.08 0.15
N MET A 306 6.59 -0.61 0.09
CA MET A 306 5.42 -1.38 0.48
C MET A 306 5.03 -2.33 -0.67
N GLN A 307 4.90 -3.59 -0.36
CA GLN A 307 4.47 -4.61 -1.33
C GLN A 307 3.00 -4.90 -1.10
N ALA A 308 2.12 -4.36 -1.92
CA ALA A 308 0.73 -4.80 -1.91
C ALA A 308 0.62 -6.13 -2.65
N ALA A 309 0.03 -7.07 -1.97
CA ALA A 309 -0.08 -8.43 -2.49
C ALA A 309 -1.32 -8.59 -3.35
N VAL A 310 -1.12 -9.42 -4.28
CA VAL A 310 -1.97 -10.28 -5.07
C VAL A 310 -3.47 -10.06 -4.90
N ALA A 311 -4.09 -9.50 -5.91
CA ALA A 311 -5.49 -9.74 -6.15
C ALA A 311 -5.60 -10.97 -7.06
N ALA A 312 -6.28 -12.01 -6.61
CA ALA A 312 -6.51 -13.22 -7.42
C ALA A 312 -8.02 -13.41 -7.59
N ALA A 313 -8.49 -13.43 -8.83
CA ALA A 313 -9.86 -13.79 -9.11
C ALA A 313 -9.94 -15.33 -9.25
N ILE A 314 -10.65 -15.95 -8.32
CA ILE A 314 -10.90 -17.39 -8.33
C ILE A 314 -12.32 -17.60 -8.83
N MET A 315 -12.48 -18.34 -9.90
CA MET A 315 -13.75 -18.60 -10.57
C MET A 315 -13.99 -20.11 -10.72
N PRO A 316 -15.24 -20.55 -10.93
CA PRO A 316 -15.53 -21.93 -11.23
C PRO A 316 -14.72 -22.42 -12.43
N LEU A 317 -14.32 -23.68 -12.41
CA LEU A 317 -13.94 -24.37 -13.63
C LEU A 317 -15.23 -24.52 -14.46
N ASN A 318 -15.29 -23.82 -15.58
CA ASN A 318 -16.23 -24.22 -16.62
C ASN A 318 -15.73 -25.56 -17.15
N VAL A 319 -16.18 -26.63 -16.53
CA VAL A 319 -16.06 -28.00 -17.10
C VAL A 319 -17.18 -28.04 -18.14
N PRO A 320 -16.85 -28.27 -19.42
CA PRO A 320 -17.87 -28.41 -20.45
C PRO A 320 -18.74 -29.64 -20.21
#